data_ed47b4246ae249005274e4d76ed65a10
#
_entry.id   ed47b4246ae249005274e4d76ed65a10
#
_cell.length_a   1.000
_cell.length_b   1.000
_cell.length_c   1.000
_cell.angle_alpha   90.00
_cell.angle_beta   90.00
_cell.angle_gamma   90.00
#
_symmetry.space_group_name_H-M   'P 1'
#
loop_
_entity.id
_entity.type
_entity.pdbx_description
1 polymer ?
#
loop_
_entity_poly.entity_id
_entity_poly.type
_entity_poly.pdbx_seq_one_letter_code
_entity_poly.pdbx_strand_id
1 'polypeptide(L)'
;MKKEEKRTIELTTWHETGHAVVAMKYGLIPEKIIIGLRGIYGVTDYDNWDEQSAGLTKRQKMEIGLAGYAWEKLYYGETDDHNFFIEGSQYDDSDWNEVGRPTLEKAHKMIDKFYPDHEQYSEVSHEMHDWLIDNGVLFEDDLRAMRKEFFK
;
A
#
# COMPACT_ATOMS: atom_id res chain seq x y z
N MET A 1 13.04 22.34 -2.10
CA MET A 1 13.21 20.87 -2.16
C MET A 1 13.60 20.45 -3.57
N LYS A 2 14.59 19.57 -3.69
CA LYS A 2 15.01 19.06 -4.99
C LYS A 2 13.93 18.19 -5.59
N LYS A 3 13.85 18.15 -6.91
CA LYS A 3 12.85 17.38 -7.66
C LYS A 3 12.85 15.89 -7.31
N GLU A 4 14.05 15.30 -7.14
CA GLU A 4 14.19 13.89 -6.78
C GLU A 4 13.71 13.57 -5.38
N GLU A 5 13.95 14.49 -4.41
CA GLU A 5 13.44 14.32 -3.04
C GLU A 5 11.92 14.34 -3.03
N LYS A 6 11.31 15.25 -3.76
CA LYS A 6 9.85 15.32 -3.89
C LYS A 6 9.29 14.05 -4.50
N ARG A 7 9.92 13.54 -5.56
CA ARG A 7 9.52 12.28 -6.20
C ARG A 7 9.59 11.11 -5.22
N THR A 8 10.68 11.01 -4.46
CA THR A 8 10.86 9.93 -3.47
C THR A 8 9.78 9.98 -2.40
N ILE A 9 9.50 11.16 -1.86
CA ILE A 9 8.43 11.35 -0.86
C ILE A 9 7.08 10.93 -1.43
N GLU A 10 6.75 11.35 -2.64
CA GLU A 10 5.49 11.03 -3.29
C GLU A 10 5.33 9.53 -3.53
N LEU A 11 6.36 8.88 -4.09
CA LEU A 11 6.32 7.44 -4.34
C LEU A 11 6.13 6.65 -3.05
N THR A 12 6.92 6.96 -2.02
CA THR A 12 6.82 6.26 -0.73
C THR A 12 5.46 6.50 -0.08
N THR A 13 4.96 7.72 -0.14
CA THR A 13 3.66 8.07 0.45
C THR A 13 2.51 7.33 -0.25
N TRP A 14 2.48 7.31 -1.56
CA TRP A 14 1.49 6.55 -2.31
C TRP A 14 1.61 5.05 -2.05
N HIS A 15 2.84 4.55 -1.96
CA HIS A 15 3.11 3.15 -1.66
C HIS A 15 2.47 2.71 -0.33
N GLU A 16 2.76 3.43 0.74
CA GLU A 16 2.20 3.11 2.06
C GLU A 16 0.69 3.37 2.13
N THR A 17 0.21 4.39 1.44
CA THR A 17 -1.23 4.64 1.31
C THR A 17 -1.94 3.45 0.67
N GLY A 18 -1.38 2.88 -0.40
CA GLY A 18 -1.94 1.71 -1.06
C GLY A 18 -2.07 0.51 -0.13
N HIS A 19 -1.01 0.19 0.59
CA HIS A 19 -1.04 -0.91 1.57
C HIS A 19 -2.17 -0.72 2.59
N ALA A 20 -2.27 0.47 3.15
CA ALA A 20 -3.26 0.76 4.19
C ALA A 20 -4.70 0.73 3.65
N VAL A 21 -4.95 1.32 2.50
CA VAL A 21 -6.30 1.35 1.90
C VAL A 21 -6.79 -0.06 1.59
N VAL A 22 -5.96 -0.88 0.95
CA VAL A 22 -6.36 -2.25 0.61
C VAL A 22 -6.49 -3.13 1.85
N ALA A 23 -5.61 -2.95 2.85
CA ALA A 23 -5.76 -3.63 4.13
C ALA A 23 -7.09 -3.30 4.79
N MET A 24 -7.46 -2.02 4.83
CA MET A 24 -8.73 -1.58 5.40
C MET A 24 -9.94 -2.09 4.62
N LYS A 25 -9.82 -2.23 3.31
CA LYS A 25 -10.85 -2.87 2.48
C LYS A 25 -11.17 -4.28 3.00
N TYR A 26 -10.17 -5.01 3.46
CA TYR A 26 -10.32 -6.37 4.00
C TYR A 26 -10.49 -6.41 5.51
N GLY A 27 -10.76 -5.30 6.14
CA GLY A 27 -11.10 -5.25 7.55
C GLY A 27 -9.92 -5.09 8.51
N LEU A 28 -8.70 -4.95 8.00
CA LEU A 28 -7.54 -4.73 8.83
C LEU A 28 -7.36 -3.24 9.13
N ILE A 29 -6.82 -2.93 10.29
CA ILE A 29 -6.47 -1.56 10.67
C ILE A 29 -4.99 -1.52 11.00
N PRO A 30 -4.18 -0.76 10.26
CA PRO A 30 -2.80 -0.53 10.66
C PRO A 30 -2.73 0.19 12.00
N GLU A 31 -1.71 -0.11 12.79
CA GLU A 31 -1.42 0.63 14.01
C GLU A 31 -0.91 2.03 13.69
N LYS A 32 -0.08 2.13 12.68
CA LYS A 32 0.46 3.41 12.20
C LYS A 32 1.03 3.29 10.81
N ILE A 33 1.12 4.42 10.15
CA ILE A 33 1.86 4.58 8.89
C ILE A 33 2.88 5.68 9.13
N ILE A 34 4.12 5.45 8.75
CA ILE A 34 5.22 6.43 8.93
C ILE A 34 5.91 6.64 7.59
N ILE A 35 6.12 7.91 7.23
CA ILE A 35 6.98 8.32 6.13
C ILE A 35 8.11 9.13 6.74
N GLY A 36 9.30 8.55 6.74
CA GLY A 36 10.46 9.16 7.39
C GLY A 36 11.62 9.35 6.42
N LEU A 37 12.67 10.01 6.90
CA LEU A 37 13.91 10.23 6.16
C LEU A 37 13.69 10.82 4.75
N ARG A 38 12.82 11.82 4.65
CA ARG A 38 12.44 12.47 3.38
C ARG A 38 11.98 11.49 2.31
N GLY A 39 11.19 10.48 2.73
CA GLY A 39 10.64 9.47 1.84
C GLY A 39 11.55 8.27 1.59
N ILE A 40 12.77 8.23 2.13
CA ILE A 40 13.64 7.05 2.02
C ILE A 40 13.07 5.89 2.84
N TYR A 41 12.38 6.19 3.93
CA TYR A 41 11.77 5.20 4.81
C TYR A 41 10.25 5.34 4.79
N GLY A 42 9.58 4.23 4.60
CA GLY A 42 8.12 4.16 4.74
C GLY A 42 7.73 2.82 5.34
N VAL A 43 6.74 2.82 6.21
CA VAL A 43 6.20 1.59 6.78
C VAL A 43 4.72 1.75 7.08
N THR A 44 3.97 0.70 6.76
CA THR A 44 2.61 0.48 7.24
C THR A 44 2.69 -0.65 8.26
N ASP A 45 2.55 -0.31 9.53
CA ASP A 45 2.80 -1.20 10.65
C ASP A 45 1.48 -1.72 11.22
N TYR A 46 1.44 -3.00 11.58
CA TYR A 46 0.23 -3.64 12.10
C TYR A 46 0.51 -4.17 13.50
N ASP A 47 -0.43 -3.92 14.42
CA ASP A 47 -0.44 -4.63 15.68
C ASP A 47 -0.98 -6.04 15.42
N ASN A 48 -0.12 -7.05 15.63
CA ASN A 48 -0.49 -8.45 15.50
C ASN A 48 -1.03 -8.82 14.10
N TRP A 49 -0.20 -8.64 13.07
CA TRP A 49 -0.53 -8.97 11.68
C TRP A 49 -1.07 -10.39 11.52
N ASP A 50 -0.43 -11.39 12.15
CA ASP A 50 -0.82 -12.79 12.01
C ASP A 50 -2.26 -13.03 12.48
N GLU A 51 -2.65 -12.42 13.60
CA GLU A 51 -3.99 -12.52 14.14
C GLU A 51 -5.00 -11.77 13.27
N GLN A 52 -4.70 -10.52 12.89
CA GLN A 52 -5.60 -9.73 12.07
C GLN A 52 -5.83 -10.35 10.69
N SER A 53 -4.79 -10.92 10.08
CA SER A 53 -4.84 -11.47 8.74
C SER A 53 -5.26 -12.93 8.66
N ALA A 54 -5.51 -13.58 9.80
CA ALA A 54 -5.80 -15.03 9.86
C ALA A 54 -7.01 -15.44 9.02
N GLY A 55 -8.01 -14.57 8.86
CA GLY A 55 -9.21 -14.84 8.06
C GLY A 55 -9.07 -14.51 6.57
N LEU A 56 -7.93 -13.99 6.15
CA LEU A 56 -7.73 -13.59 4.75
C LEU A 56 -7.22 -14.76 3.91
N THR A 57 -7.64 -14.78 2.64
CA THR A 57 -7.08 -15.69 1.65
C THR A 57 -5.65 -15.26 1.27
N LYS A 58 -4.89 -16.19 0.70
CA LYS A 58 -3.56 -15.84 0.15
C LYS A 58 -3.65 -14.73 -0.89
N ARG A 59 -4.66 -14.78 -1.75
CA ARG A 59 -4.87 -13.73 -2.75
C ARG A 59 -5.12 -12.38 -2.13
N GLN A 60 -5.95 -12.29 -1.09
CA GLN A 60 -6.20 -11.03 -0.38
C GLN A 60 -4.93 -10.46 0.24
N LYS A 61 -4.10 -11.32 0.85
CA LYS A 61 -2.79 -10.91 1.38
C LYS A 61 -1.87 -10.38 0.27
N MET A 62 -1.90 -11.02 -0.90
CA MET A 62 -1.13 -10.56 -2.05
C MET A 62 -1.64 -9.24 -2.61
N GLU A 63 -2.94 -9.03 -2.63
CA GLU A 63 -3.50 -7.74 -3.02
C GLU A 63 -3.01 -6.62 -2.09
N ILE A 64 -2.98 -6.88 -0.78
CA ILE A 64 -2.41 -5.91 0.18
C ILE A 64 -0.93 -5.66 -0.12
N GLY A 65 -0.17 -6.71 -0.37
CA GLY A 65 1.26 -6.61 -0.66
C GLY A 65 1.59 -5.88 -1.96
N LEU A 66 0.78 -6.08 -3.01
CA LEU A 66 0.97 -5.41 -4.30
C LEU A 66 0.40 -3.99 -4.33
N ALA A 67 -0.44 -3.64 -3.36
CA ALA A 67 -1.14 -2.36 -3.35
C ALA A 67 -0.20 -1.16 -3.32
N GLY A 68 0.98 -1.29 -2.70
CA GLY A 68 1.97 -0.23 -2.71
C GLY A 68 2.34 0.20 -4.12
N TYR A 69 2.72 -0.75 -4.94
CA TYR A 69 3.08 -0.48 -6.35
C TYR A 69 1.88 -0.05 -7.17
N ALA A 70 0.74 -0.65 -6.90
CA ALA A 70 -0.49 -0.31 -7.59
C ALA A 70 -0.85 1.16 -7.38
N TRP A 71 -0.79 1.65 -6.15
CA TRP A 71 -1.10 3.04 -5.84
C TRP A 71 -0.07 4.03 -6.39
N GLU A 72 1.22 3.66 -6.37
CA GLU A 72 2.25 4.44 -7.07
C GLU A 72 1.88 4.63 -8.54
N LYS A 73 1.56 3.54 -9.23
CA LYS A 73 1.23 3.58 -10.66
C LYS A 73 -0.09 4.30 -10.94
N LEU A 74 -1.13 4.00 -10.17
CA LEU A 74 -2.49 4.52 -10.41
C LEU A 74 -2.63 6.00 -10.05
N TYR A 75 -1.95 6.46 -9.01
CA TYR A 75 -2.14 7.81 -8.47
C TYR A 75 -0.97 8.75 -8.72
N TYR A 76 0.24 8.23 -8.84
CA TYR A 76 1.42 9.04 -9.16
C TYR A 76 1.86 8.89 -10.63
N GLY A 77 1.55 7.76 -11.26
CA GLY A 77 1.88 7.47 -12.65
C GLY A 77 3.25 6.83 -12.86
N GLU A 78 4.01 6.61 -11.80
CA GLU A 78 5.33 5.97 -11.84
C GLU A 78 5.40 4.93 -10.74
N THR A 79 6.33 3.98 -10.85
CA THR A 79 6.59 2.99 -9.80
C THR A 79 8.09 2.96 -9.47
N ASP A 80 8.41 2.52 -8.25
CA ASP A 80 9.78 2.23 -7.85
C ASP A 80 10.06 0.74 -8.08
N ASP A 81 10.59 0.43 -9.26
CA ASP A 81 10.86 -0.95 -9.67
C ASP A 81 11.85 -1.67 -8.75
N HIS A 82 12.79 -0.94 -8.17
CA HIS A 82 13.76 -1.50 -7.23
C HIS A 82 13.06 -2.01 -5.96
N ASN A 83 12.17 -1.21 -5.38
CA ASN A 83 11.41 -1.62 -4.20
C ASN A 83 10.50 -2.80 -4.49
N PHE A 84 9.95 -2.90 -5.68
CA PHE A 84 9.16 -4.07 -6.07
C PHE A 84 9.95 -5.37 -5.87
N PHE A 85 11.18 -5.43 -6.36
CA PHE A 85 12.00 -6.63 -6.22
C PHE A 85 12.36 -6.92 -4.76
N ILE A 86 12.61 -5.90 -3.95
CA ILE A 86 12.94 -6.06 -2.52
C ILE A 86 11.71 -6.61 -1.77
N GLU A 87 10.55 -6.02 -1.94
CA GLU A 87 9.33 -6.46 -1.25
C GLU A 87 8.84 -7.82 -1.76
N GLY A 88 8.95 -8.07 -3.06
CA GLY A 88 8.62 -9.37 -3.64
C GLY A 88 9.43 -10.50 -3.04
N SER A 89 10.65 -10.24 -2.58
CA SER A 89 11.49 -11.24 -1.91
C SER A 89 11.03 -11.60 -0.50
N GLN A 90 10.15 -10.82 0.11
CA GLN A 90 9.60 -11.09 1.45
C GLN A 90 8.50 -12.14 1.43
N TYR A 91 7.91 -12.40 0.27
CA TYR A 91 6.92 -13.46 0.13
C TYR A 91 7.64 -14.78 -0.14
N ASP A 92 7.21 -15.84 0.53
CA ASP A 92 7.79 -17.14 0.26
C ASP A 92 7.35 -17.66 -1.14
N ASP A 93 8.10 -18.63 -1.67
CA ASP A 93 7.82 -19.16 -3.01
C ASP A 93 6.43 -19.79 -3.11
N SER A 94 5.86 -20.29 -2.01
CA SER A 94 4.54 -20.90 -2.02
C SER A 94 3.43 -19.87 -2.24
N ASP A 95 3.57 -18.66 -1.70
CA ASP A 95 2.58 -17.60 -1.89
C ASP A 95 2.54 -17.13 -3.34
N TRP A 96 3.69 -17.06 -3.99
CA TRP A 96 3.80 -16.67 -5.39
C TRP A 96 3.47 -17.81 -6.36
N ASN A 97 3.65 -19.06 -5.95
CA ASN A 97 3.43 -20.21 -6.83
C ASN A 97 1.96 -20.39 -7.22
N GLU A 98 1.00 -19.95 -6.40
CA GLU A 98 -0.43 -20.02 -6.75
C GLU A 98 -0.80 -19.07 -7.88
N VAL A 99 -0.11 -17.93 -8.01
CA VAL A 99 -0.38 -16.93 -9.04
C VAL A 99 0.76 -16.75 -10.02
N GLY A 100 1.86 -17.51 -9.83
CA GLY A 100 3.12 -17.33 -10.56
C GLY A 100 3.89 -16.13 -10.05
N ARG A 101 5.18 -16.32 -9.71
CA ARG A 101 6.04 -15.22 -9.26
C ARG A 101 6.09 -14.15 -10.36
N PRO A 102 5.57 -12.95 -10.13
CA PRO A 102 5.43 -12.00 -11.22
C PRO A 102 6.77 -11.41 -11.62
N THR A 103 6.99 -11.33 -12.92
CA THR A 103 7.92 -10.36 -13.48
C THR A 103 7.31 -8.97 -13.27
N LEU A 104 8.11 -7.92 -13.38
CA LEU A 104 7.62 -6.55 -13.31
C LEU A 104 6.47 -6.29 -14.29
N GLU A 105 6.58 -6.83 -15.50
CA GLU A 105 5.53 -6.73 -16.52
C GLU A 105 4.23 -7.39 -16.06
N LYS A 106 4.31 -8.59 -15.48
CA LYS A 106 3.14 -9.29 -14.94
C LYS A 106 2.53 -8.54 -13.76
N ALA A 107 3.37 -7.98 -12.89
CA ALA A 107 2.88 -7.18 -11.76
C ALA A 107 2.09 -5.97 -12.24
N HIS A 108 2.57 -5.27 -13.27
CA HIS A 108 1.85 -4.14 -13.86
C HIS A 108 0.50 -4.57 -14.46
N LYS A 109 0.43 -5.75 -15.09
CA LYS A 109 -0.83 -6.31 -15.60
C LYS A 109 -1.78 -6.71 -14.48
N MET A 110 -1.24 -7.24 -13.38
CA MET A 110 -2.04 -7.64 -12.21
C MET A 110 -2.71 -6.44 -11.52
N ILE A 111 -2.13 -5.25 -11.61
CA ILE A 111 -2.70 -4.04 -11.04
C ILE A 111 -4.11 -3.80 -11.59
N ASP A 112 -4.28 -3.86 -12.89
CA ASP A 112 -5.60 -3.65 -13.52
C ASP A 112 -6.59 -4.75 -13.15
N LYS A 113 -6.11 -5.98 -12.97
CA LYS A 113 -6.93 -7.14 -12.63
C LYS A 113 -7.33 -7.17 -11.16
N PHE A 114 -6.40 -6.80 -10.26
CA PHE A 114 -6.61 -6.91 -8.81
C PHE A 114 -7.35 -5.72 -8.22
N TYR A 115 -7.25 -4.56 -8.85
CA TYR A 115 -7.82 -3.32 -8.32
C TYR A 115 -8.78 -2.64 -9.30
N PRO A 116 -9.78 -3.39 -9.86
CA PRO A 116 -10.74 -2.78 -10.77
C PRO A 116 -11.61 -1.73 -10.09
N ASP A 117 -11.71 -1.80 -8.76
CA ASP A 117 -12.51 -0.93 -7.91
C ASP A 117 -11.70 0.22 -7.27
N HIS A 118 -10.46 0.45 -7.72
CA HIS A 118 -9.57 1.44 -7.08
C HIS A 118 -10.19 2.84 -7.03
N GLU A 119 -11.01 3.21 -8.00
CA GLU A 119 -11.66 4.53 -8.03
C GLU A 119 -12.61 4.76 -6.85
N GLN A 120 -13.22 3.69 -6.32
CA GLN A 120 -14.07 3.78 -5.12
C GLN A 120 -13.28 4.23 -3.90
N TYR A 121 -11.98 4.02 -3.90
CA TYR A 121 -11.09 4.37 -2.80
C TYR A 121 -10.23 5.59 -3.09
N SER A 122 -10.53 6.32 -4.16
CA SER A 122 -9.77 7.50 -4.56
C SER A 122 -9.81 8.58 -3.49
N GLU A 123 -10.98 8.86 -2.95
CA GLU A 123 -11.17 9.93 -1.97
C GLU A 123 -10.39 9.65 -0.68
N VAL A 124 -10.54 8.45 -0.11
CA VAL A 124 -9.78 8.09 1.11
C VAL A 124 -8.29 8.03 0.83
N SER A 125 -7.90 7.58 -0.36
CA SER A 125 -6.48 7.51 -0.74
C SER A 125 -5.84 8.89 -0.79
N HIS A 126 -6.52 9.87 -1.38
CA HIS A 126 -6.01 11.24 -1.43
C HIS A 126 -5.98 11.89 -0.04
N GLU A 127 -7.00 11.67 0.77
CA GLU A 127 -7.01 12.19 2.14
C GLU A 127 -5.87 11.63 2.98
N MET A 128 -5.65 10.33 2.90
CA MET A 128 -4.55 9.66 3.60
C MET A 128 -3.19 10.14 3.09
N HIS A 129 -3.02 10.21 1.77
CA HIS A 129 -1.81 10.72 1.14
C HIS A 129 -1.49 12.15 1.61
N ASP A 130 -2.47 13.04 1.53
CA ASP A 130 -2.27 14.45 1.89
C ASP A 130 -1.93 14.61 3.37
N TRP A 131 -2.57 13.83 4.23
CA TRP A 131 -2.23 13.82 5.65
C TRP A 131 -0.79 13.38 5.89
N LEU A 132 -0.36 12.32 5.21
CA LEU A 132 1.02 11.81 5.34
C LEU A 132 2.05 12.79 4.78
N ILE A 133 1.75 13.47 3.69
CA ILE A 133 2.64 14.53 3.15
C ILE A 133 2.80 15.64 4.18
N ASP A 134 1.71 16.07 4.83
CA ASP A 134 1.74 17.19 5.77
C ASP A 134 2.33 16.81 7.14
N ASN A 135 2.09 15.59 7.61
CA ASN A 135 2.39 15.19 8.99
C ASN A 135 3.43 14.07 9.11
N GLY A 136 3.65 13.29 8.07
CA GLY A 136 4.61 12.19 8.07
C GLY A 136 4.16 10.94 8.81
N VAL A 137 3.05 10.98 9.53
CA VAL A 137 2.56 9.85 10.31
C VAL A 137 1.04 9.87 10.41
N LEU A 138 0.44 8.68 10.38
CA LEU A 138 -0.97 8.45 10.73
C LEU A 138 -1.03 7.36 11.79
N PHE A 139 -1.79 7.61 12.84
CA PHE A 139 -1.97 6.65 13.92
C PHE A 139 -3.29 5.89 13.79
N GLU A 140 -3.43 4.83 14.56
CA GLU A 140 -4.59 3.92 14.52
C GLU A 140 -5.93 4.65 14.64
N ASP A 141 -6.04 5.63 15.54
CA ASP A 141 -7.30 6.36 15.77
C ASP A 141 -7.74 7.13 14.52
N ASP A 142 -6.80 7.77 13.82
CA ASP A 142 -7.08 8.48 12.58
C ASP A 142 -7.49 7.51 11.46
N LEU A 143 -6.83 6.37 11.40
CA LEU A 143 -7.14 5.31 10.43
C LEU A 143 -8.52 4.70 10.68
N ARG A 144 -8.90 4.50 11.95
CA ARG A 144 -10.24 4.03 12.32
C ARG A 144 -11.31 5.03 11.92
N ALA A 145 -11.04 6.32 12.11
CA ALA A 145 -11.95 7.38 11.70
C ALA A 145 -12.15 7.41 10.18
N MET A 146 -11.06 7.29 9.42
CA MET A 146 -11.11 7.21 7.95
C MET A 146 -11.88 5.98 7.48
N ARG A 147 -11.65 4.84 8.11
CA ARG A 147 -12.37 3.62 7.78
C ARG A 147 -13.86 3.77 7.99
N LYS A 148 -14.27 4.34 9.12
CA LYS A 148 -15.67 4.58 9.44
C LYS A 148 -16.34 5.49 8.42
N GLU A 149 -15.64 6.52 7.96
CA GLU A 149 -16.14 7.51 7.00
C GLU A 149 -16.26 6.93 5.59
N PHE A 150 -15.23 6.25 5.11
CA PHE A 150 -15.10 5.88 3.70
C PHE A 150 -15.44 4.42 3.36
N PHE A 151 -15.38 3.52 4.31
CA PHE A 151 -15.61 2.07 4.09
C PHE A 151 -16.96 1.65 4.70
N LYS A 152 -18.00 2.13 4.15
CA LYS A 152 -19.36 1.82 4.61
C LYS A 152 -19.93 0.53 4.02
#